data_f5f4c719af55e7c02a19441a0a883f02
#
_entry.id   f5f4c719af55e7c02a19441a0a883f02
#
_cell.length_a   1.000
_cell.length_b   1.000
_cell.length_c   1.000
_cell.angle_alpha   90.00
_cell.angle_beta   90.00
_cell.angle_gamma   90.00
#
_symmetry.space_group_name_H-M   'P 1'
#
loop_
_entity.id
_entity.type
_entity.pdbx_description
1 polymer ?
#
loop_
_entity_poly.entity_id
_entity_poly.type
_entity_poly.pdbx_seq_one_letter_code
_entity_poly.pdbx_strand_id
1 'polypeptide(L)'
;LDAEWDSFFIGLKALYADLPYGPLEGNVQEYSFERNLLVLLWALNIRCEKEVRQANGQADIVAVSAVGVFIFELKVDESADEALKQVKDKHYDAPYHGRNLPIWLIGLNFDRKTRHLLDAKVERV
;
A
#
# COMPACT_ATOMS: atom_id res chain seq x y z
N LEU A 1 7.31 -10.69 8.72
CA LEU A 1 6.66 -11.63 9.03
C LEU A 1 7.20 -12.90 8.57
N ASP A 2 7.13 -13.19 7.35
CA ASP A 2 7.58 -14.46 6.87
C ASP A 2 8.04 -14.34 5.43
N ALA A 3 8.46 -15.47 4.88
CA ALA A 3 9.01 -15.53 3.54
C ALA A 3 8.00 -15.09 2.47
N GLU A 4 6.70 -15.26 2.73
CA GLU A 4 5.67 -14.88 1.77
C GLU A 4 5.58 -13.37 1.62
N TRP A 5 5.63 -12.64 2.74
CA TRP A 5 5.65 -11.17 2.69
C TRP A 5 6.94 -10.65 2.09
N ASP A 6 8.08 -11.26 2.43
CA ASP A 6 9.36 -10.88 1.85
C ASP A 6 9.34 -11.07 0.34
N SER A 7 8.82 -12.19 -0.15
CA SER A 7 8.69 -12.46 -1.58
C SER A 7 7.76 -11.46 -2.27
N PHE A 8 6.65 -11.10 -1.63
CA PHE A 8 5.72 -10.11 -2.16
C PHE A 8 6.42 -8.75 -2.33
N PHE A 9 7.14 -8.29 -1.32
CA PHE A 9 7.82 -7.00 -1.39
C PHE A 9 8.96 -7.00 -2.40
N ILE A 10 9.71 -8.09 -2.51
CA ILE A 10 10.74 -8.22 -3.55
C ILE A 10 10.13 -8.12 -4.94
N GLY A 11 9.03 -8.82 -5.17
CA GLY A 11 8.30 -8.76 -6.43
C GLY A 11 7.76 -7.38 -6.72
N LEU A 12 7.22 -6.71 -5.70
CA LEU A 12 6.67 -5.37 -5.85
C LEU A 12 7.77 -4.35 -6.18
N LYS A 13 8.94 -4.45 -5.53
CA LYS A 13 10.09 -3.61 -5.84
C LYS A 13 10.54 -3.80 -7.28
N ALA A 14 10.62 -5.05 -7.74
CA ALA A 14 11.01 -5.36 -9.11
C ALA A 14 10.01 -4.79 -10.11
N LEU A 15 8.72 -4.89 -9.82
CA LEU A 15 7.68 -4.37 -10.69
C LEU A 15 7.81 -2.85 -10.85
N TYR A 16 7.93 -2.12 -9.75
CA TYR A 16 8.04 -0.66 -9.82
C TYR A 16 9.33 -0.22 -10.51
N ALA A 17 10.41 -0.98 -10.39
CA ALA A 17 11.66 -0.68 -11.07
C ALA A 17 11.53 -0.86 -12.60
N ASP A 18 10.69 -1.78 -13.04
CA ASP A 18 10.55 -2.11 -14.45
C ASP A 18 9.41 -1.40 -15.15
N LEU A 19 8.53 -0.70 -14.42
CA LEU A 19 7.42 0.01 -15.04
C LEU A 19 7.92 1.07 -16.01
N PRO A 20 7.38 1.11 -17.25
CA PRO A 20 7.79 2.10 -18.23
C PRO A 20 7.13 3.44 -17.88
N TYR A 21 7.89 4.31 -17.25
CA TYR A 21 7.45 5.67 -17.02
C TYR A 21 7.80 6.52 -18.23
N GLY A 22 6.84 7.30 -18.70
CA GLY A 22 7.08 8.27 -19.76
C GLY A 22 8.04 9.37 -19.29
N PRO A 23 8.32 10.35 -20.18
CA PRO A 23 9.18 11.48 -19.79
C PRO A 23 8.67 12.10 -18.50
N LEU A 24 9.59 12.50 -17.63
CA LEU A 24 9.26 13.13 -16.37
C LEU A 24 8.74 14.52 -16.62
N GLU A 25 7.45 14.65 -16.76
CA GLU A 25 6.79 15.95 -16.87
C GLU A 25 6.07 16.23 -15.57
N GLY A 26 6.53 17.27 -14.87
CA GLY A 26 5.92 17.70 -13.65
C GLY A 26 6.23 16.81 -12.45
N ASN A 27 5.46 16.99 -11.41
CA ASN A 27 5.66 16.29 -10.15
C ASN A 27 5.01 14.91 -10.16
N VAL A 28 5.81 13.90 -9.79
CA VAL A 28 5.25 12.58 -9.53
C VAL A 28 4.47 12.66 -8.24
N GLN A 29 3.18 12.39 -8.32
CA GLN A 29 2.28 12.47 -7.19
C GLN A 29 2.13 11.11 -6.54
N GLU A 30 1.81 11.12 -5.25
CA GLU A 30 1.55 9.90 -4.48
C GLU A 30 0.46 9.05 -5.14
N TYR A 31 -0.57 9.68 -5.71
CA TYR A 31 -1.66 8.95 -6.35
C TYR A 31 -1.21 8.11 -7.56
N SER A 32 -0.09 8.48 -8.20
CA SER A 32 0.44 7.69 -9.32
C SER A 32 0.90 6.30 -8.84
N PHE A 33 1.54 6.24 -7.69
CA PHE A 33 1.95 4.98 -7.09
C PHE A 33 0.75 4.17 -6.63
N GLU A 34 -0.24 4.83 -6.04
CA GLU A 34 -1.49 4.21 -5.61
C GLU A 34 -2.20 3.56 -6.80
N ARG A 35 -2.31 4.28 -7.90
CA ARG A 35 -3.01 3.79 -9.09
C ARG A 35 -2.33 2.55 -9.66
N ASN A 36 -1.01 2.55 -9.72
CA ASN A 36 -0.25 1.41 -10.21
C ASN A 36 -0.46 0.18 -9.32
N LEU A 37 -0.45 0.38 -8.00
CA LEU A 37 -0.73 -0.70 -7.07
C LEU A 37 -2.17 -1.22 -7.22
N LEU A 38 -3.12 -0.32 -7.37
CA LEU A 38 -4.52 -0.68 -7.55
C LEU A 38 -4.73 -1.55 -8.79
N VAL A 39 -4.10 -1.16 -9.91
CA VAL A 39 -4.17 -1.93 -11.16
C VAL A 39 -3.54 -3.31 -10.98
N LEU A 40 -2.41 -3.39 -10.29
CA LEU A 40 -1.75 -4.67 -10.01
C LEU A 40 -2.66 -5.59 -9.18
N LEU A 41 -3.26 -5.06 -8.13
CA LEU A 41 -4.15 -5.84 -7.28
C LEU A 41 -5.39 -6.31 -8.05
N TRP A 42 -5.92 -5.47 -8.92
CA TRP A 42 -7.02 -5.86 -9.81
C TRP A 42 -6.59 -7.00 -10.75
N ALA A 43 -5.39 -6.91 -11.31
CA ALA A 43 -4.86 -7.96 -12.19
C ALA A 43 -4.73 -9.29 -11.46
N LEU A 44 -4.51 -9.25 -10.15
CA LEU A 44 -4.46 -10.42 -9.28
C LEU A 44 -5.85 -10.85 -8.77
N ASN A 45 -6.89 -10.19 -9.29
CA ASN A 45 -8.28 -10.46 -8.91
C ASN A 45 -8.57 -10.19 -7.43
N ILE A 46 -7.91 -9.16 -6.88
CA ILE A 46 -8.12 -8.73 -5.50
C ILE A 46 -8.99 -7.48 -5.53
N ARG A 47 -10.11 -7.52 -4.83
CA ARG A 47 -11.03 -6.38 -4.75
C ARG A 47 -10.42 -5.29 -3.87
N CYS A 48 -10.32 -4.07 -4.41
CA CYS A 48 -9.77 -2.93 -3.70
C CYS A 48 -10.67 -1.72 -3.76
N GLU A 49 -10.57 -0.88 -2.73
CA GLU A 49 -11.13 0.45 -2.73
C GLU A 49 -9.99 1.44 -2.52
N LYS A 50 -9.99 2.52 -3.29
CA LYS A 50 -8.98 3.57 -3.20
C LYS A 50 -9.50 4.70 -2.31
N GLU A 51 -8.63 5.22 -1.44
CA GLU A 51 -8.95 6.36 -0.58
C GLU A 51 -10.23 6.13 0.23
N VAL A 52 -10.28 5.03 0.95
CA VAL A 52 -11.46 4.66 1.73
C VAL A 52 -11.67 5.67 2.86
N ARG A 53 -12.80 6.37 2.82
CA ARG A 53 -13.14 7.35 3.83
C ARG A 53 -13.61 6.69 5.11
N GLN A 54 -13.07 7.13 6.22
CA GLN A 54 -13.40 6.64 7.55
C GLN A 54 -13.57 7.82 8.51
N ALA A 55 -14.07 7.55 9.72
CA ALA A 55 -14.27 8.58 10.72
C ALA A 55 -12.98 9.34 11.07
N ASN A 56 -11.84 8.65 11.04
CA ASN A 56 -10.55 9.22 11.45
C ASN A 56 -9.67 9.64 10.27
N GLY A 57 -10.20 9.64 9.04
CA GLY A 57 -9.45 9.99 7.85
C GLY A 57 -9.70 9.04 6.71
N GLN A 58 -8.75 8.97 5.77
CA GLN A 58 -8.85 8.11 4.61
C GLN A 58 -7.63 7.21 4.50
N ALA A 59 -7.86 5.90 4.37
CA ALA A 59 -6.80 4.97 4.00
C ALA A 59 -6.59 5.06 2.49
N ASP A 60 -5.34 4.92 2.03
CA ASP A 60 -5.02 5.03 0.62
C ASP A 60 -5.66 3.91 -0.21
N ILE A 61 -5.45 2.68 0.20
CA ILE A 61 -6.05 1.51 -0.45
C ILE A 61 -6.43 0.50 0.62
N VAL A 62 -7.63 -0.05 0.50
CA VAL A 62 -8.04 -1.19 1.30
C VAL A 62 -8.41 -2.33 0.36
N ALA A 63 -7.74 -3.46 0.52
CA ALA A 63 -8.04 -4.68 -0.23
C ALA A 63 -8.71 -5.68 0.71
N VAL A 64 -9.85 -6.20 0.29
CA VAL A 64 -10.59 -7.21 1.07
C VAL A 64 -10.67 -8.49 0.26
N SER A 65 -10.23 -9.58 0.83
CA SER A 65 -10.28 -10.88 0.19
C SER A 65 -10.79 -11.93 1.18
N ALA A 66 -10.96 -13.15 0.69
CA ALA A 66 -11.38 -14.26 1.54
C ALA A 66 -10.35 -14.60 2.63
N VAL A 67 -9.10 -14.21 2.43
CA VAL A 67 -8.00 -14.54 3.35
C VAL A 67 -7.62 -13.41 4.29
N GLY A 68 -8.11 -12.20 4.07
CA GLY A 68 -7.78 -11.11 4.96
C GLY A 68 -8.13 -9.74 4.43
N VAL A 69 -7.91 -8.75 5.27
CA VAL A 69 -8.05 -7.33 4.96
C VAL A 69 -6.64 -6.72 4.92
N PHE A 70 -6.33 -6.01 3.86
CA PHE A 70 -5.01 -5.42 3.65
C PHE A 70 -5.16 -3.91 3.49
N ILE A 71 -4.57 -3.17 4.42
CA ILE A 71 -4.69 -1.71 4.46
C ILE A 71 -3.33 -1.12 4.10
N PHE A 72 -3.28 -0.41 2.98
CA PHE A 72 -2.06 0.18 2.45
C PHE A 72 -2.04 1.68 2.68
N GLU A 73 -0.90 2.16 3.13
CA GLU A 73 -0.60 3.58 3.18
C GLU A 73 0.70 3.81 2.43
N LEU A 74 0.68 4.78 1.51
CA LEU A 74 1.81 5.07 0.65
C LEU A 74 2.40 6.43 1.01
N LYS A 75 3.72 6.49 1.00
CA LYS A 75 4.47 7.73 1.20
C LYS A 75 5.46 7.90 0.05
N VAL A 76 5.83 9.14 -0.21
CA VAL A 76 6.83 9.49 -1.22
C VAL A 76 7.90 10.33 -0.54
N ASP A 77 9.14 9.90 -0.65
CA ASP A 77 10.30 10.58 -0.04
C ASP A 77 10.17 10.74 1.48
N GLU A 78 9.55 9.76 2.14
CA GLU A 78 9.43 9.71 3.60
C GLU A 78 9.96 8.37 4.10
N SER A 79 9.11 7.54 4.73
CA SER A 79 9.51 6.20 5.15
C SER A 79 8.30 5.27 5.26
N ALA A 80 8.57 3.97 5.17
CA ALA A 80 7.53 2.97 5.41
C ALA A 80 7.08 2.98 6.88
N ASP A 81 7.99 3.30 7.80
CA ASP A 81 7.66 3.42 9.22
C ASP A 81 6.65 4.55 9.46
N GLU A 82 6.81 5.69 8.79
CA GLU A 82 5.85 6.78 8.90
C GLU A 82 4.50 6.41 8.31
N ALA A 83 4.49 5.70 7.19
CA ALA A 83 3.26 5.21 6.59
C ALA A 83 2.51 4.28 7.56
N LEU A 84 3.23 3.33 8.13
CA LEU A 84 2.65 2.38 9.09
C LEU A 84 2.15 3.09 10.33
N LYS A 85 2.91 4.06 10.84
CA LYS A 85 2.51 4.86 11.99
C LYS A 85 1.20 5.60 11.72
N GLN A 86 1.04 6.18 10.54
CA GLN A 86 -0.19 6.88 10.18
C GLN A 86 -1.40 5.96 10.22
N VAL A 87 -1.27 4.76 9.65
CA VAL A 87 -2.37 3.77 9.66
C VAL A 87 -2.78 3.44 11.10
N LYS A 88 -1.78 3.24 11.96
CA LYS A 88 -2.01 2.89 13.37
C LYS A 88 -2.62 4.06 14.13
N ASP A 89 -2.06 5.25 13.99
CA ASP A 89 -2.52 6.44 14.71
C ASP A 89 -3.94 6.82 14.30
N LYS A 90 -4.31 6.62 13.05
CA LYS A 90 -5.63 6.93 12.53
C LYS A 90 -6.63 5.79 12.68
N HIS A 91 -6.20 4.64 13.17
CA HIS A 91 -7.06 3.47 13.38
C HIS A 91 -7.84 3.05 12.13
N TYR A 92 -7.15 3.03 10.97
CA TYR A 92 -7.80 2.66 9.72
C TYR A 92 -8.32 1.22 9.71
N ASP A 93 -7.81 0.38 10.60
CA ASP A 93 -8.26 -1.01 10.78
C ASP A 93 -9.61 -1.12 11.51
N ALA A 94 -10.02 -0.10 12.25
CA ALA A 94 -11.17 -0.18 13.15
C ALA A 94 -12.46 -0.71 12.49
N PRO A 95 -12.85 -0.27 11.28
CA PRO A 95 -14.08 -0.76 10.67
C PRO A 95 -14.08 -2.25 10.29
N TYR A 96 -12.91 -2.89 10.29
CA TYR A 96 -12.77 -4.25 9.74
C TYR A 96 -12.66 -5.34 10.80
N HIS A 97 -12.56 -4.98 12.08
CA HIS A 97 -12.38 -5.96 13.16
C HIS A 97 -13.56 -6.93 13.31
N GLY A 98 -14.75 -6.53 12.91
CA GLY A 98 -15.92 -7.38 13.01
C GLY A 98 -16.04 -8.46 11.94
N ARG A 99 -15.13 -8.48 10.97
CA ARG A 99 -15.23 -9.40 9.83
C ARG A 99 -14.65 -10.78 10.07
N ASN A 100 -14.03 -10.99 11.21
CA ASN A 100 -13.41 -12.28 11.55
C ASN A 100 -12.34 -12.72 10.54
N LEU A 101 -11.60 -11.75 9.99
CA LEU A 101 -10.51 -11.96 9.04
C LEU A 101 -9.23 -11.35 9.60
N PRO A 102 -8.06 -11.91 9.28
CA PRO A 102 -6.82 -11.24 9.65
C PRO A 102 -6.71 -9.88 8.98
N ILE A 103 -6.16 -8.90 9.69
CA ILE A 103 -5.98 -7.54 9.21
C ILE A 103 -4.49 -7.25 9.16
N TRP A 104 -4.02 -6.81 8.00
CA TRP A 104 -2.63 -6.48 7.76
C TRP A 104 -2.49 -4.99 7.45
N LEU A 105 -1.57 -4.33 8.14
CA LEU A 105 -1.25 -2.93 7.91
C LEU A 105 0.06 -2.87 7.12
N ILE A 106 0.06 -2.18 5.99
CA ILE A 106 1.18 -2.18 5.07
C ILE A 106 1.57 -0.75 4.74
N GLY A 107 2.81 -0.38 5.08
CA GLY A 107 3.38 0.91 4.72
C GLY A 107 4.35 0.74 3.57
N LEU A 108 4.22 1.59 2.56
CA LEU A 108 5.10 1.60 1.39
C LEU A 108 5.66 3.00 1.21
N ASN A 109 6.96 3.09 0.90
CA ASN A 109 7.61 4.37 0.65
C ASN A 109 8.33 4.34 -0.70
N PHE A 110 8.10 5.38 -1.50
CA PHE A 110 8.61 5.47 -2.86
C PHE A 110 9.55 6.65 -3.02
N ASP A 111 10.49 6.52 -3.96
CA ASP A 111 11.36 7.61 -4.38
C ASP A 111 10.72 8.37 -5.53
N ARG A 112 10.58 9.69 -5.37
CA ARG A 112 9.96 10.54 -6.38
C ARG A 112 10.74 10.56 -7.69
N LYS A 113 12.07 10.54 -7.61
CA LYS A 113 12.93 10.63 -8.80
C LYS A 113 13.01 9.33 -9.58
N THR A 114 13.32 8.25 -8.90
CA THR A 114 13.49 6.94 -9.53
C THR A 114 12.18 6.19 -9.69
N ARG A 115 11.18 6.57 -8.90
CA ARG A 115 9.86 5.92 -8.82
C ARG A 115 9.95 4.48 -8.29
N HIS A 116 11.05 4.16 -7.66
CA HIS A 116 11.24 2.85 -7.07
C HIS A 116 10.57 2.77 -5.70
N LEU A 117 10.13 1.57 -5.35
CA LEU A 117 9.75 1.27 -3.98
C LEU A 117 11.02 1.12 -3.16
N LEU A 118 11.22 2.00 -2.19
CA LEU A 118 12.44 2.03 -1.38
C LEU A 118 12.37 1.08 -0.20
N ASP A 119 11.29 1.15 0.56
CA ASP A 119 11.12 0.33 1.75
C ASP A 119 9.64 0.02 1.97
N ALA A 120 9.41 -1.06 2.68
CA ALA A 120 8.08 -1.56 2.98
C ALA A 120 8.07 -2.18 4.37
N LYS A 121 6.95 -2.01 5.05
CA LYS A 121 6.73 -2.61 6.38
C LYS A 121 5.33 -3.21 6.42
N VAL A 122 5.20 -4.31 7.14
CA VAL A 122 3.91 -4.96 7.34
C VAL A 122 3.76 -5.33 8.81
N GLU A 123 2.56 -5.17 9.33
CA GLU A 123 2.24 -5.54 10.69
C GLU A 123 0.85 -6.14 10.73
N ARG A 124 0.70 -7.23 11.43
CA ARG A 124 -0.61 -7.84 11.65
C ARG A 124 -1.25 -7.25 12.90
N VAL A 125 -2.52 -6.95 12.81
CA VAL A 125 -3.29 -6.46 13.97
C VAL A 125 -3.95 -7.60 14.71
#